data_fa3623dfa9530df2cdaf98660ab2d5ad
#
_entry.id   fa3623dfa9530df2cdaf98660ab2d5ad
#
_cell.length_a   1.000
_cell.length_b   1.000
_cell.length_c   1.000
_cell.angle_alpha   90.00
_cell.angle_beta   90.00
_cell.angle_gamma   90.00
#
_symmetry.space_group_name_H-M   'P 1'
#
loop_
_entity.id
_entity.type
_entity.pdbx_description
1 polymer ?
#
loop_
_entity_poly.entity_id
_entity_poly.type
_entity_poly.pdbx_seq_one_letter_code
_entity_poly.pdbx_strand_id
1 'polypeptide(L)'
;RGPGFCPSKVDPEGIAEAWEAYGDPFHKRVAQVSAVIESEGYCKWSRVEEICHFATRMGFRKVGIAMCISFVDLARVFSAILESHGLEVVSVACKHGGIAKEEIGLQDEEKIRPGTFEPMCNPVSQAELLNRAGCELNVIMGLCVGHDSLFIKHSQGLVTTLVTKDRVLAHNPVGALQLADTYYRRVWGPNKPEKLPTKPKEGRKAAG
;
A
#
# COMPACT_ATOMS: atom_id res chain seq x y z
N ARG A 1 5.35 -21.61 -18.54
CA ARG A 1 4.44 -22.76 -18.64
C ARG A 1 3.78 -22.98 -17.28
N GLY A 2 2.59 -22.43 -17.05
CA GLY A 2 1.83 -22.53 -15.81
C GLY A 2 0.92 -23.79 -15.79
N PRO A 3 0.34 -24.13 -14.61
CA PRO A 3 -0.66 -25.19 -14.47
C PRO A 3 -1.91 -24.90 -15.30
N GLY A 4 -2.79 -25.91 -15.51
CA GLY A 4 -4.00 -25.77 -16.31
C GLY A 4 -4.97 -24.71 -15.81
N PHE A 5 -5.01 -24.50 -14.47
CA PHE A 5 -5.83 -23.48 -13.81
C PHE A 5 -5.21 -22.06 -13.77
N CYS A 6 -4.06 -21.86 -14.40
CA CYS A 6 -3.40 -20.56 -14.42
C CYS A 6 -4.31 -19.53 -15.12
N PRO A 7 -4.60 -18.38 -14.50
CA PRO A 7 -5.44 -17.33 -15.10
C PRO A 7 -5.01 -16.95 -16.51
N SER A 8 -3.70 -16.89 -16.77
CA SER A 8 -3.15 -16.62 -18.11
C SER A 8 -3.56 -17.62 -19.19
N LYS A 9 -4.14 -18.78 -18.82
CA LYS A 9 -4.62 -19.80 -19.76
C LYS A 9 -6.12 -19.88 -19.84
N VAL A 10 -6.79 -19.54 -18.75
CA VAL A 10 -8.26 -19.71 -18.63
C VAL A 10 -9.04 -18.43 -18.91
N ASP A 11 -8.34 -17.29 -18.96
CA ASP A 11 -8.94 -15.95 -19.17
C ASP A 11 -8.15 -15.13 -20.21
N PRO A 12 -8.00 -15.59 -21.46
CA PRO A 12 -7.29 -14.84 -22.48
C PRO A 12 -8.04 -13.57 -22.91
N GLU A 13 -9.39 -13.59 -22.87
CA GLU A 13 -10.24 -12.46 -23.24
C GLU A 13 -10.10 -11.33 -22.22
N GLY A 14 -10.19 -11.61 -20.92
CA GLY A 14 -9.99 -10.61 -19.88
C GLY A 14 -8.58 -10.01 -19.88
N ILE A 15 -7.56 -10.79 -20.28
CA ILE A 15 -6.20 -10.27 -20.48
C ILE A 15 -6.15 -9.28 -21.65
N ALA A 16 -6.81 -9.61 -22.77
CA ALA A 16 -6.87 -8.73 -23.94
C ALA A 16 -7.58 -7.42 -23.61
N GLU A 17 -8.73 -7.49 -22.96
CA GLU A 17 -9.47 -6.31 -22.49
C GLU A 17 -8.65 -5.43 -21.55
N ALA A 18 -7.98 -6.05 -20.55
CA ALA A 18 -7.10 -5.32 -19.62
C ALA A 18 -5.91 -4.66 -20.34
N TRP A 19 -5.41 -5.27 -21.42
CA TRP A 19 -4.31 -4.71 -22.21
C TRP A 19 -4.71 -3.40 -22.90
N GLU A 20 -5.98 -3.22 -23.26
CA GLU A 20 -6.47 -1.97 -23.87
C GLU A 20 -6.27 -0.75 -22.99
N ALA A 21 -6.26 -0.93 -21.65
CA ALA A 21 -5.97 0.15 -20.71
C ALA A 21 -4.57 0.78 -20.88
N TYR A 22 -3.62 0.02 -21.44
CA TYR A 22 -2.28 0.53 -21.77
C TYR A 22 -2.22 1.33 -23.08
N GLY A 23 -3.34 1.46 -23.78
CA GLY A 23 -3.52 2.43 -24.85
C GLY A 23 -3.52 3.88 -24.33
N ASP A 24 -3.89 4.10 -23.07
CA ASP A 24 -3.74 5.38 -22.39
C ASP A 24 -2.25 5.71 -22.20
N PRO A 25 -1.76 6.86 -22.71
CA PRO A 25 -0.36 7.25 -22.60
C PRO A 25 0.15 7.35 -21.15
N PHE A 26 -0.71 7.76 -20.23
CA PHE A 26 -0.36 7.87 -18.80
C PHE A 26 -0.16 6.49 -18.18
N HIS A 27 -1.10 5.56 -18.36
CA HIS A 27 -0.96 4.19 -17.87
C HIS A 27 0.28 3.50 -18.44
N LYS A 28 0.51 3.68 -19.75
CA LYS A 28 1.71 3.15 -20.41
C LYS A 28 2.98 3.75 -19.80
N ARG A 29 3.01 5.06 -19.55
CA ARG A 29 4.16 5.74 -18.93
C ARG A 29 4.41 5.23 -17.52
N VAL A 30 3.37 5.06 -16.69
CA VAL A 30 3.48 4.48 -15.35
C VAL A 30 4.13 3.11 -15.40
N ALA A 31 3.64 2.21 -16.28
CA ALA A 31 4.17 0.85 -16.43
C ALA A 31 5.65 0.85 -16.88
N GLN A 32 6.00 1.70 -17.86
CA GLN A 32 7.38 1.82 -18.36
C GLN A 32 8.33 2.32 -17.28
N VAL A 33 7.97 3.39 -16.57
CA VAL A 33 8.82 3.94 -15.50
C VAL A 33 8.98 2.93 -14.38
N SER A 34 7.92 2.23 -13.98
CA SER A 34 7.99 1.17 -12.96
C SER A 34 8.94 0.05 -13.35
N ALA A 35 8.89 -0.43 -14.60
CA ALA A 35 9.78 -1.48 -15.10
C ALA A 35 11.26 -1.05 -15.13
N VAL A 36 11.52 0.20 -15.50
CA VAL A 36 12.88 0.76 -15.49
C VAL A 36 13.43 0.87 -14.06
N ILE A 37 12.61 1.32 -13.10
CA ILE A 37 12.98 1.39 -11.68
C ILE A 37 13.30 0.00 -11.13
N GLU A 38 12.46 -0.99 -11.42
CA GLU A 38 12.72 -2.37 -11.04
C GLU A 38 14.06 -2.87 -11.59
N SER A 39 14.33 -2.63 -12.87
CA SER A 39 15.57 -3.08 -13.52
C SER A 39 16.83 -2.42 -12.93
N GLU A 40 16.83 -1.11 -12.77
CA GLU A 40 18.00 -0.37 -12.28
C GLU A 40 18.22 -0.53 -10.77
N GLY A 41 17.11 -0.54 -10.00
CA GLY A 41 17.10 -0.64 -8.54
C GLY A 41 17.12 -2.07 -8.00
N TYR A 42 17.08 -3.09 -8.84
CA TYR A 42 16.91 -4.47 -8.44
C TYR A 42 17.95 -4.92 -7.40
N CYS A 43 17.47 -5.23 -6.19
CA CYS A 43 18.31 -5.55 -5.01
C CYS A 43 19.33 -4.46 -4.61
N LYS A 44 19.16 -3.22 -5.05
CA LYS A 44 20.06 -2.08 -4.74
C LYS A 44 19.34 -0.95 -4.03
N TRP A 45 18.12 -0.61 -4.48
CA TRP A 45 17.36 0.50 -3.95
C TRP A 45 16.35 0.04 -2.90
N SER A 46 16.23 0.83 -1.85
CA SER A 46 15.15 0.70 -0.88
C SER A 46 13.83 1.22 -1.47
N ARG A 47 12.72 0.82 -0.85
CA ARG A 47 11.38 1.33 -1.25
C ARG A 47 11.29 2.86 -1.21
N VAL A 48 12.02 3.50 -0.31
CA VAL A 48 12.11 4.98 -0.23
C VAL A 48 12.73 5.54 -1.49
N GLU A 49 13.89 4.99 -1.91
CA GLU A 49 14.59 5.42 -3.13
C GLU A 49 13.75 5.16 -4.38
N GLU A 50 13.11 4.00 -4.47
CA GLU A 50 12.19 3.68 -5.58
C GLU A 50 11.06 4.69 -5.70
N ILE A 51 10.44 5.13 -4.60
CA ILE A 51 9.38 6.15 -4.62
C ILE A 51 9.93 7.50 -5.11
N CYS A 52 11.10 7.93 -4.63
CA CYS A 52 11.73 9.17 -5.10
C CYS A 52 12.03 9.12 -6.61
N HIS A 53 12.64 8.04 -7.08
CA HIS A 53 12.94 7.84 -8.50
C HIS A 53 11.67 7.75 -9.35
N PHE A 54 10.61 7.10 -8.84
CA PHE A 54 9.34 7.02 -9.54
C PHE A 54 8.72 8.42 -9.72
N ALA A 55 8.59 9.18 -8.64
CA ALA A 55 8.00 10.51 -8.69
C ALA A 55 8.77 11.44 -9.65
N THR A 56 10.09 11.47 -9.55
CA THR A 56 10.94 12.33 -10.40
C THR A 56 10.90 11.91 -11.86
N ARG A 57 10.93 10.62 -12.18
CA ARG A 57 10.89 10.11 -13.56
C ARG A 57 9.53 10.23 -14.22
N MET A 58 8.45 10.17 -13.42
CA MET A 58 7.12 10.52 -13.91
C MET A 58 6.97 12.02 -14.21
N GLY A 59 7.84 12.86 -13.69
CA GLY A 59 7.76 14.32 -13.80
C GLY A 59 6.77 14.92 -12.81
N PHE A 60 6.42 14.19 -11.74
CA PHE A 60 5.56 14.69 -10.68
C PHE A 60 6.26 15.80 -9.90
N ARG A 61 5.51 16.78 -9.47
CA ARG A 61 6.01 17.91 -8.67
C ARG A 61 5.55 17.83 -7.24
N LYS A 62 4.36 17.26 -6.99
CA LYS A 62 3.74 17.27 -5.68
C LYS A 62 3.35 15.89 -5.20
N VAL A 63 3.88 15.50 -4.04
CA VAL A 63 3.65 14.20 -3.40
C VAL A 63 2.83 14.39 -2.12
N GLY A 64 1.75 13.61 -1.98
CA GLY A 64 0.93 13.54 -0.77
C GLY A 64 1.43 12.44 0.16
N ILE A 65 1.40 12.69 1.48
CA ILE A 65 1.65 11.67 2.50
C ILE A 65 0.42 11.52 3.38
N ALA A 66 -0.25 10.36 3.28
CA ALA A 66 -1.32 9.98 4.19
C ALA A 66 -0.77 9.07 5.28
N MET A 67 -0.66 9.57 6.50
CA MET A 67 -0.02 8.82 7.58
C MET A 67 -0.95 8.53 8.74
N CYS A 68 -0.70 7.44 9.45
CA CYS A 68 -1.22 7.28 10.81
C CYS A 68 -0.49 8.25 11.74
N ILE A 69 -1.19 8.74 12.77
CA ILE A 69 -0.61 9.65 13.77
C ILE A 69 0.67 9.10 14.41
N SER A 70 0.83 7.78 14.50
CA SER A 70 2.04 7.15 15.05
C SER A 70 3.26 7.21 14.12
N PHE A 71 3.11 7.74 12.91
CA PHE A 71 4.20 7.84 11.92
C PHE A 71 4.64 9.27 11.65
N VAL A 72 4.19 10.25 12.45
CA VAL A 72 4.49 11.67 12.21
C VAL A 72 6.00 11.93 12.11
N ASP A 73 6.80 11.35 13.00
CA ASP A 73 8.25 11.58 13.00
C ASP A 73 8.94 10.94 11.79
N LEU A 74 8.54 9.73 11.41
CA LEU A 74 9.05 9.09 10.19
C LEU A 74 8.57 9.80 8.92
N ALA A 75 7.35 10.35 8.93
CA ALA A 75 6.84 11.13 7.82
C ALA A 75 7.62 12.44 7.65
N ARG A 76 8.07 13.09 8.73
CA ARG A 76 8.97 14.27 8.64
C ARG A 76 10.29 13.92 7.95
N VAL A 77 10.88 12.78 8.30
CA VAL A 77 12.11 12.32 7.64
C VAL A 77 11.86 12.05 6.16
N PHE A 78 10.76 11.36 5.85
CA PHE A 78 10.42 11.04 4.47
C PHE A 78 10.08 12.30 3.64
N SER A 79 9.40 13.29 4.25
CA SER A 79 9.15 14.59 3.60
C SER A 79 10.45 15.29 3.23
N ALA A 80 11.41 15.37 4.17
CA ALA A 80 12.71 15.98 3.90
C ALA A 80 13.50 15.24 2.79
N ILE A 81 13.37 13.91 2.71
CA ILE A 81 13.97 13.12 1.62
C ILE A 81 13.31 13.51 0.29
N LEU A 82 11.98 13.54 0.19
CA LEU A 82 11.27 13.93 -1.03
C LEU A 82 11.61 15.36 -1.46
N GLU A 83 11.65 16.30 -0.53
CA GLU A 83 12.03 17.70 -0.76
C GLU A 83 13.47 17.82 -1.28
N SER A 84 14.38 16.98 -0.78
CA SER A 84 15.78 16.94 -1.29
C SER A 84 15.88 16.47 -2.75
N HIS A 85 14.84 15.79 -3.25
CA HIS A 85 14.70 15.43 -4.67
C HIS A 85 13.93 16.49 -5.50
N GLY A 86 13.64 17.66 -4.92
CA GLY A 86 12.95 18.76 -5.59
C GLY A 86 11.43 18.61 -5.67
N LEU A 87 10.84 17.74 -4.84
CA LEU A 87 9.39 17.49 -4.79
C LEU A 87 8.74 18.37 -3.73
N GLU A 88 7.57 18.92 -4.02
CA GLU A 88 6.70 19.54 -3.02
C GLU A 88 5.98 18.45 -2.23
N VAL A 89 5.85 18.62 -0.90
CA VAL A 89 5.21 17.64 -0.05
C VAL A 89 4.02 18.22 0.70
N VAL A 90 2.89 17.52 0.64
CA VAL A 90 1.71 17.79 1.49
C VAL A 90 1.44 16.55 2.33
N SER A 91 1.38 16.71 3.66
CA SER A 91 1.19 15.57 4.55
C SER A 91 -0.03 15.76 5.45
N VAL A 92 -0.72 14.66 5.76
CA VAL A 92 -1.92 14.69 6.61
C VAL A 92 -2.01 13.44 7.49
N ALA A 93 -2.20 13.66 8.79
CA ALA A 93 -2.38 12.57 9.75
C ALA A 93 -3.83 12.05 9.75
N CYS A 94 -4.01 10.77 10.13
CA CYS A 94 -5.30 10.10 10.09
C CYS A 94 -6.39 10.68 11.01
N LYS A 95 -6.04 11.54 11.97
CA LYS A 95 -6.99 12.19 12.90
C LYS A 95 -7.50 13.55 12.41
N HIS A 96 -7.36 13.80 11.11
CA HIS A 96 -7.81 15.04 10.50
C HIS A 96 -9.31 15.27 10.72
N GLY A 97 -9.64 16.47 11.22
CA GLY A 97 -11.00 16.88 11.58
C GLY A 97 -11.37 16.65 13.04
N GLY A 98 -10.66 15.80 13.79
CA GLY A 98 -10.93 15.56 15.21
C GLY A 98 -12.34 15.03 15.52
N ILE A 99 -12.98 14.32 14.57
CA ILE A 99 -14.36 13.83 14.68
C ILE A 99 -14.39 12.65 15.65
N ALA A 100 -15.34 12.65 16.58
CA ALA A 100 -15.50 11.57 17.54
C ALA A 100 -15.85 10.22 16.85
N LYS A 101 -15.42 9.12 17.42
CA LYS A 101 -15.77 7.78 16.89
C LYS A 101 -17.26 7.49 16.96
N GLU A 102 -17.95 8.06 17.90
CA GLU A 102 -19.39 7.95 18.07
C GLU A 102 -20.17 8.49 16.85
N GLU A 103 -19.62 9.46 16.13
CA GLU A 103 -20.25 10.02 14.92
C GLU A 103 -20.36 9.01 13.75
N ILE A 104 -19.55 7.96 13.78
CA ILE A 104 -19.68 6.82 12.85
C ILE A 104 -20.40 5.63 13.46
N GLY A 105 -21.07 5.83 14.61
CA GLY A 105 -21.92 4.85 15.26
C GLY A 105 -21.22 3.90 16.22
N LEU A 106 -19.93 4.08 16.55
CA LEU A 106 -19.28 3.26 17.55
C LEU A 106 -19.83 3.54 18.94
N GLN A 107 -20.04 2.46 19.71
CA GLN A 107 -20.37 2.56 21.12
C GLN A 107 -19.10 2.75 21.96
N ASP A 108 -19.26 3.21 23.19
CA ASP A 108 -18.12 3.50 24.08
C ASP A 108 -17.22 2.29 24.31
N GLU A 109 -17.81 1.10 24.46
CA GLU A 109 -17.11 -0.18 24.69
C GLU A 109 -16.29 -0.65 23.49
N GLU A 110 -16.58 -0.14 22.28
CA GLU A 110 -15.86 -0.48 21.04
C GLU A 110 -14.62 0.39 20.81
N LYS A 111 -14.41 1.39 21.68
CA LYS A 111 -13.21 2.25 21.63
C LYS A 111 -11.99 1.55 22.23
N ILE A 112 -10.79 2.01 21.87
CA ILE A 112 -9.54 1.54 22.46
C ILE A 112 -9.49 1.90 23.96
N ARG A 113 -10.06 3.06 24.31
CA ARG A 113 -10.11 3.59 25.67
C ARG A 113 -11.53 4.02 25.99
N PRO A 114 -12.40 3.10 26.43
CA PRO A 114 -13.75 3.45 26.88
C PRO A 114 -13.75 4.56 27.93
N GLY A 115 -14.77 5.37 27.93
CA GLY A 115 -14.91 6.53 28.84
C GLY A 115 -14.06 7.74 28.45
N THR A 116 -13.37 7.74 27.29
CA THR A 116 -12.58 8.88 26.85
C THR A 116 -13.01 9.36 25.46
N PHE A 117 -12.71 10.61 25.12
CA PHE A 117 -12.82 11.08 23.75
C PHE A 117 -11.77 10.43 22.87
N GLU A 118 -12.20 9.74 21.81
CA GLU A 118 -11.31 9.21 20.78
C GLU A 118 -11.72 9.72 19.40
N PRO A 119 -10.87 10.53 18.74
CA PRO A 119 -11.13 10.90 17.36
C PRO A 119 -11.02 9.68 16.44
N MET A 120 -11.95 9.56 15.49
CA MET A 120 -11.88 8.55 14.45
C MET A 120 -10.66 8.75 13.54
N CYS A 121 -10.22 7.70 12.86
CA CYS A 121 -9.36 7.85 11.67
C CYS A 121 -10.24 8.24 10.49
N ASN A 122 -9.85 9.28 9.75
CA ASN A 122 -10.62 9.84 8.66
C ASN A 122 -9.83 9.78 7.32
N PRO A 123 -9.68 8.59 6.73
CA PRO A 123 -8.92 8.40 5.49
C PRO A 123 -9.57 9.11 4.29
N VAL A 124 -10.87 9.24 4.27
CA VAL A 124 -11.58 9.99 3.23
C VAL A 124 -11.15 11.46 3.24
N SER A 125 -11.15 12.07 4.42
CA SER A 125 -10.70 13.46 4.57
C SER A 125 -9.21 13.64 4.24
N GLN A 126 -8.37 12.63 4.53
CA GLN A 126 -6.97 12.64 4.10
C GLN A 126 -6.88 12.67 2.56
N ALA A 127 -7.61 11.80 1.87
CA ALA A 127 -7.63 11.76 0.41
C ALA A 127 -8.13 13.08 -0.19
N GLU A 128 -9.24 13.62 0.32
CA GLU A 128 -9.82 14.87 -0.16
C GLU A 128 -8.89 16.08 0.02
N LEU A 129 -8.14 16.14 1.13
CA LEU A 129 -7.15 17.19 1.35
C LEU A 129 -6.04 17.11 0.29
N LEU A 130 -5.50 15.91 0.04
CA LEU A 130 -4.44 15.70 -0.94
C LEU A 130 -4.93 15.92 -2.37
N ASN A 131 -6.17 15.55 -2.68
CA ASN A 131 -6.81 15.83 -3.97
C ASN A 131 -6.90 17.35 -4.21
N ARG A 132 -7.41 18.11 -3.23
CA ARG A 132 -7.48 19.59 -3.31
C ARG A 132 -6.11 20.24 -3.41
N ALA A 133 -5.08 19.65 -2.81
CA ALA A 133 -3.71 20.11 -2.92
C ALA A 133 -3.08 19.81 -4.30
N GLY A 134 -3.74 19.00 -5.13
CA GLY A 134 -3.24 18.60 -6.45
C GLY A 134 -2.05 17.64 -6.37
N CYS A 135 -2.02 16.74 -5.37
CA CYS A 135 -0.98 15.73 -5.27
C CYS A 135 -1.13 14.68 -6.37
N GLU A 136 -0.06 14.45 -7.13
CA GLU A 136 -0.04 13.55 -8.28
C GLU A 136 0.26 12.10 -7.87
N LEU A 137 1.05 11.94 -6.78
CA LEU A 137 1.36 10.67 -6.14
C LEU A 137 1.06 10.78 -4.65
N ASN A 138 0.29 9.86 -4.11
CA ASN A 138 -0.01 9.76 -2.69
C ASN A 138 0.67 8.54 -2.07
N VAL A 139 1.39 8.73 -0.96
CA VAL A 139 2.13 7.68 -0.26
C VAL A 139 1.45 7.37 1.08
N ILE A 140 1.04 6.11 1.25
CA ILE A 140 0.46 5.63 2.51
C ILE A 140 1.58 5.23 3.47
N MET A 141 1.53 5.80 4.70
CA MET A 141 2.40 5.43 5.81
C MET A 141 1.60 4.92 7.00
N GLY A 142 1.39 3.61 7.05
CA GLY A 142 0.83 2.90 8.19
C GLY A 142 -0.65 3.19 8.47
N LEU A 143 -1.48 3.39 7.46
CA LEU A 143 -2.93 3.37 7.64
C LEU A 143 -3.37 1.95 8.04
N CYS A 144 -4.41 1.87 8.87
CA CYS A 144 -4.96 0.58 9.28
C CYS A 144 -5.73 -0.08 8.14
N VAL A 145 -5.87 -1.41 8.18
CA VAL A 145 -6.70 -2.17 7.24
C VAL A 145 -8.12 -1.59 7.16
N GLY A 146 -8.62 -1.42 5.94
CA GLY A 146 -9.89 -0.74 5.66
C GLY A 146 -9.75 0.79 5.55
N HIS A 147 -8.93 1.44 6.38
CA HIS A 147 -8.63 2.87 6.24
C HIS A 147 -7.74 3.14 5.02
N ASP A 148 -6.76 2.30 4.76
CA ASP A 148 -5.97 2.32 3.52
C ASP A 148 -6.86 2.10 2.28
N SER A 149 -7.81 1.16 2.35
CA SER A 149 -8.75 0.89 1.26
C SER A 149 -9.66 2.08 0.97
N LEU A 150 -10.18 2.76 2.01
CA LEU A 150 -10.98 3.99 1.83
C LEU A 150 -10.12 5.12 1.26
N PHE A 151 -8.90 5.30 1.74
CA PHE A 151 -7.99 6.32 1.21
C PHE A 151 -7.71 6.10 -0.28
N ILE A 152 -7.38 4.86 -0.68
CA ILE A 152 -7.13 4.50 -2.08
C ILE A 152 -8.37 4.78 -2.94
N LYS A 153 -9.54 4.39 -2.45
CA LYS A 153 -10.81 4.57 -3.18
C LYS A 153 -11.15 6.04 -3.45
N HIS A 154 -10.76 6.95 -2.56
CA HIS A 154 -11.08 8.38 -2.65
C HIS A 154 -9.93 9.22 -3.19
N SER A 155 -8.75 8.66 -3.38
CA SER A 155 -7.60 9.35 -3.96
C SER A 155 -7.76 9.52 -5.47
N GLN A 156 -7.51 10.73 -5.98
CA GLN A 156 -7.45 11.03 -7.43
C GLN A 156 -6.04 10.82 -8.00
N GLY A 157 -5.01 11.12 -7.23
CA GLY A 157 -3.63 10.83 -7.60
C GLY A 157 -3.31 9.33 -7.49
N LEU A 158 -2.22 8.91 -8.13
CA LEU A 158 -1.71 7.55 -7.95
C LEU A 158 -1.42 7.28 -6.47
N VAL A 159 -1.67 6.06 -6.02
CA VAL A 159 -1.41 5.67 -4.63
C VAL A 159 -0.38 4.56 -4.56
N THR A 160 0.60 4.73 -3.69
CA THR A 160 1.53 3.67 -3.32
C THR A 160 1.66 3.55 -1.80
N THR A 161 2.08 2.38 -1.30
CA THR A 161 2.27 2.15 0.13
C THR A 161 3.76 2.05 0.46
N LEU A 162 4.23 2.92 1.36
CA LEU A 162 5.57 2.82 1.94
C LEU A 162 5.56 1.89 3.15
N VAL A 163 4.56 2.04 4.02
CA VAL A 163 4.46 1.23 5.25
C VAL A 163 3.04 0.66 5.38
N THR A 164 2.93 -0.66 5.45
CA THR A 164 1.71 -1.35 5.83
C THR A 164 1.61 -1.43 7.35
N LYS A 165 0.42 -1.11 7.93
CA LYS A 165 0.24 -1.11 9.38
C LYS A 165 0.19 -2.52 9.95
N ASP A 166 1.15 -2.84 10.79
CA ASP A 166 1.14 -4.02 11.65
C ASP A 166 1.79 -3.67 13.01
N ARG A 167 0.96 -3.58 14.06
CA ARG A 167 1.42 -3.19 15.40
C ARG A 167 2.13 -4.31 16.14
N VAL A 168 1.96 -5.55 15.68
CA VAL A 168 2.48 -6.75 16.34
C VAL A 168 3.86 -7.12 15.78
N LEU A 169 4.06 -6.94 14.47
CA LEU A 169 5.23 -7.39 13.74
C LEU A 169 6.09 -6.24 13.22
N ALA A 170 6.10 -5.10 13.93
CA ALA A 170 6.89 -3.93 13.53
C ALA A 170 6.68 -3.55 12.05
N HIS A 171 5.42 -3.60 11.60
CA HIS A 171 4.99 -3.26 10.23
C HIS A 171 5.51 -4.23 9.15
N ASN A 172 5.85 -5.46 9.55
CA ASN A 172 6.21 -6.55 8.66
C ASN A 172 5.18 -7.70 8.70
N PRO A 173 4.00 -7.56 8.05
CA PRO A 173 2.93 -8.58 8.08
C PRO A 173 3.33 -9.92 7.47
N VAL A 174 4.39 -9.97 6.66
CA VAL A 174 4.92 -11.21 6.08
C VAL A 174 5.34 -12.20 7.17
N GLY A 175 5.81 -11.72 8.33
CA GLY A 175 6.17 -12.58 9.45
C GLY A 175 5.00 -13.44 9.96
N ALA A 176 3.76 -12.93 9.94
CA ALA A 176 2.58 -13.73 10.30
C ALA A 176 2.33 -14.88 9.31
N LEU A 177 2.53 -14.64 8.03
CA LEU A 177 2.37 -15.66 6.98
C LEU A 177 3.46 -16.74 7.09
N GLN A 178 4.71 -16.33 7.30
CA GLN A 178 5.84 -17.26 7.43
C GLN A 178 5.71 -18.19 8.65
N LEU A 179 5.09 -17.70 9.73
CA LEU A 179 4.93 -18.42 10.98
C LEU A 179 3.49 -18.91 11.24
N ALA A 180 2.66 -18.94 10.20
CA ALA A 180 1.24 -19.28 10.31
C ALA A 180 0.99 -20.69 10.84
N ASP A 181 1.88 -21.65 10.56
CA ASP A 181 1.76 -23.03 11.04
C ASP A 181 2.43 -23.27 12.41
N THR A 182 3.13 -22.27 12.94
CA THR A 182 3.87 -22.36 14.21
C THR A 182 3.36 -21.33 15.21
N TYR A 183 4.04 -20.21 15.35
CA TYR A 183 3.76 -19.20 16.35
C TYR A 183 2.44 -18.43 16.10
N TYR A 184 2.09 -18.17 14.83
CA TYR A 184 0.90 -17.40 14.44
C TYR A 184 -0.29 -18.29 14.02
N ARG A 185 -0.44 -19.50 14.60
CA ARG A 185 -1.57 -20.41 14.28
C ARG A 185 -2.95 -19.77 14.40
N ARG A 186 -3.09 -18.73 15.24
CA ARG A 186 -4.34 -17.98 15.41
C ARG A 186 -4.80 -17.21 14.17
N VAL A 187 -3.96 -17.05 13.15
CA VAL A 187 -4.37 -16.42 11.89
C VAL A 187 -5.24 -17.32 11.03
N TRP A 188 -5.23 -18.63 11.30
CA TRP A 188 -6.09 -19.57 10.62
C TRP A 188 -7.54 -19.45 11.11
N GLY A 189 -8.48 -19.44 10.16
CA GLY A 189 -9.89 -19.60 10.44
C GLY A 189 -10.29 -21.09 10.64
N PRO A 190 -11.60 -21.37 10.86
CA PRO A 190 -12.10 -22.70 11.12
C PRO A 190 -11.88 -23.70 9.97
N ASN A 191 -11.72 -23.21 8.74
CA ASN A 191 -11.55 -24.02 7.54
C ASN A 191 -10.07 -24.12 7.11
N LYS A 192 -9.17 -24.24 8.07
CA LYS A 192 -7.74 -24.46 7.76
C LYS A 192 -7.57 -25.71 6.91
N PRO A 193 -6.87 -25.65 5.74
CA PRO A 193 -6.58 -26.84 4.94
C PRO A 193 -5.62 -27.77 5.69
N GLU A 194 -5.78 -29.08 5.53
CA GLU A 194 -4.91 -30.08 6.17
C GLU A 194 -3.45 -29.92 5.72
N LYS A 195 -3.24 -29.55 4.46
CA LYS A 195 -1.91 -29.27 3.90
C LYS A 195 -1.90 -27.92 3.21
N LEU A 196 -0.90 -27.11 3.50
CA LEU A 196 -0.65 -25.89 2.75
C LEU A 196 -0.38 -26.21 1.28
N PRO A 197 -0.83 -25.32 0.34
CA PRO A 197 -0.45 -25.42 -1.03
C PRO A 197 1.08 -25.40 -1.13
N THR A 198 1.69 -26.52 -1.46
CA THR A 198 3.13 -26.58 -1.70
C THR A 198 3.42 -25.90 -3.03
N LYS A 199 4.53 -25.15 -3.12
CA LYS A 199 5.05 -24.70 -4.42
C LYS A 199 5.13 -25.92 -5.36
N PRO A 200 4.70 -25.79 -6.62
CA PRO A 200 4.99 -26.82 -7.61
C PRO A 200 6.49 -27.10 -7.56
N LYS A 201 6.89 -28.36 -7.39
CA LYS A 201 8.30 -28.73 -7.46
C LYS A 201 8.81 -28.24 -8.81
N GLU A 202 9.66 -27.24 -8.82
CA GLU A 202 10.42 -26.90 -10.01
C GLU A 202 11.19 -28.15 -10.41
N GLY A 203 10.85 -28.70 -11.58
CA GLY A 203 11.59 -29.81 -12.12
C GLY A 203 13.06 -29.40 -12.20
N ARG A 204 13.91 -30.02 -11.38
CA ARG A 204 15.36 -29.91 -11.55
C ARG A 204 15.64 -30.22 -13.03
N LYS A 205 16.02 -29.20 -13.80
CA LYS A 205 16.67 -29.45 -15.07
C LYS A 205 17.92 -30.29 -14.74
N ALA A 206 17.92 -31.52 -15.16
CA ALA A 206 19.15 -32.31 -15.17
C ALA A 206 20.18 -31.50 -15.97
N ALA A 207 21.29 -31.14 -15.32
CA ALA A 207 22.44 -30.63 -16.00
C ALA A 207 22.93 -31.76 -16.91
N GLY A 208 22.81 -31.52 -18.22
CA GLY A 208 23.48 -32.29 -19.28
C GLY A 208 24.53 -31.39 -19.88
#